data_57a04c028fab5e1b66cd10989b2c9ed2
#
_entry.id   57a04c028fab5e1b66cd10989b2c9ed2
#
_cell.length_a   1.000
_cell.length_b   1.000
_cell.length_c   1.000
_cell.angle_alpha   90.00
_cell.angle_beta   90.00
_cell.angle_gamma   90.00
#
_symmetry.space_group_name_H-M   'P 1'
#
loop_
_entity.id
_entity.type
_entity.pdbx_description
1 polymer ?
#
loop_
_entity_poly.entity_id
_entity_poly.type
_entity_poly.pdbx_seq_one_letter_code
_entity_poly.pdbx_strand_id
1 'polypeptide(L)'
;MAKVYNRVFTKEKWENVNEFNKRLLDDYILTIKADGKTKKTVDQYFNDARIIFIYIMEQHRNKELYELKSKSFRNFKLWCQDNGMSAARTNRLLVTCRNLMNFGLEDEEFEDDFEDFRVNPSRIKGLKKEEVREIVFLTNEEVEIIYNKLIETERYSQALLCAMLYDTAARRNELFQLKREDITEKGVTKNEVVGKRKKKFKLIYNERTKEAFKLLEESRADDYDTLWLTISGKPATYESLYNWVIAWRGILEEETGIRKEFNVHSFRHSALENLSDGTHYIARAMNKKFDLKELKLLANHESVETTQGYLRNKDEDKLMEAFGL
;
A
#
# COMPACT_ATOMS: atom_id res chain seq x y z
N MET A 1 4.09 16.43 -11.47
CA MET A 1 2.94 16.19 -12.40
C MET A 1 1.64 16.08 -11.60
N ALA A 2 0.52 16.68 -12.07
CA ALA A 2 -0.79 16.49 -11.44
C ALA A 2 -1.18 15.00 -11.47
N LYS A 3 -1.83 14.50 -10.40
CA LYS A 3 -2.33 13.13 -10.37
C LYS A 3 -3.29 12.92 -11.56
N VAL A 4 -3.25 11.73 -12.21
CA VAL A 4 -4.11 11.41 -13.39
C VAL A 4 -5.58 11.69 -13.11
N TYR A 5 -6.07 11.45 -11.90
CA TYR A 5 -7.43 11.78 -11.48
C TYR A 5 -7.76 13.27 -11.70
N ASN A 6 -6.87 14.18 -11.30
CA ASN A 6 -7.08 15.63 -11.45
C ASN A 6 -7.03 16.11 -12.91
N ARG A 7 -6.47 15.32 -13.84
CA ARG A 7 -6.46 15.64 -15.27
C ARG A 7 -7.74 15.23 -15.97
N VAL A 8 -8.33 14.11 -15.55
CA VAL A 8 -9.55 13.57 -16.17
C VAL A 8 -10.79 14.15 -15.50
N PHE A 9 -10.79 14.18 -14.16
CA PHE A 9 -11.92 14.66 -13.37
C PHE A 9 -11.92 16.19 -13.26
N THR A 10 -13.05 16.81 -13.63
CA THR A 10 -13.41 18.17 -13.22
C THR A 10 -14.83 18.16 -12.69
N LYS A 11 -15.16 19.14 -11.83
CA LYS A 11 -16.52 19.27 -11.27
C LYS A 11 -17.54 19.50 -12.40
N GLU A 12 -17.20 20.34 -13.36
CA GLU A 12 -18.01 20.64 -14.54
C GLU A 12 -18.31 19.38 -15.37
N LYS A 13 -17.31 18.55 -15.66
CA LYS A 13 -17.53 17.28 -16.37
C LYS A 13 -18.45 16.34 -15.60
N TRP A 14 -18.31 16.30 -14.28
CA TRP A 14 -19.17 15.48 -13.44
C TRP A 14 -20.62 15.98 -13.44
N GLU A 15 -20.83 17.27 -13.38
CA GLU A 15 -22.16 17.89 -13.48
C GLU A 15 -22.90 17.51 -14.77
N ASN A 16 -22.15 17.34 -15.88
CA ASN A 16 -22.68 16.95 -17.20
C ASN A 16 -22.91 15.44 -17.36
N VAL A 17 -22.51 14.59 -16.43
CA VAL A 17 -22.84 13.15 -16.47
C VAL A 17 -24.34 12.99 -16.27
N ASN A 18 -24.97 12.05 -17.03
CA ASN A 18 -26.41 11.81 -16.96
C ASN A 18 -26.86 11.37 -15.55
N GLU A 19 -28.15 11.62 -15.26
CA GLU A 19 -28.70 11.38 -13.92
C GLU A 19 -28.81 9.88 -13.60
N PHE A 20 -29.05 9.02 -14.61
CA PHE A 20 -29.08 7.58 -14.39
C PHE A 20 -27.74 7.05 -13.84
N ASN A 21 -26.64 7.41 -14.49
CA ASN A 21 -25.31 6.96 -14.04
C ASN A 21 -24.92 7.52 -12.68
N LYS A 22 -25.39 8.73 -12.32
CA LYS A 22 -25.20 9.29 -10.98
C LYS A 22 -26.00 8.51 -9.94
N ARG A 23 -27.29 8.22 -10.19
CA ARG A 23 -28.16 7.44 -9.32
C ARG A 23 -27.58 6.03 -9.09
N LEU A 24 -27.22 5.34 -10.17
CA LEU A 24 -26.57 4.02 -10.10
C LEU A 24 -25.31 4.05 -9.20
N LEU A 25 -24.49 5.10 -9.30
CA LEU A 25 -23.32 5.25 -8.43
C LEU A 25 -23.71 5.46 -6.97
N ASP A 26 -24.67 6.35 -6.69
CA ASP A 26 -25.05 6.70 -5.34
C ASP A 26 -25.61 5.47 -4.60
N ASP A 27 -26.44 4.66 -5.26
CA ASP A 27 -27.02 3.44 -4.69
C ASP A 27 -25.96 2.33 -4.54
N TYR A 28 -25.07 2.16 -5.52
CA TYR A 28 -23.92 1.28 -5.37
C TYR A 28 -23.05 1.67 -4.16
N ILE A 29 -22.82 2.96 -3.95
CA ILE A 29 -22.04 3.46 -2.80
C ILE A 29 -22.77 3.21 -1.48
N LEU A 30 -24.09 3.32 -1.42
CA LEU A 30 -24.87 2.97 -0.24
C LEU A 30 -24.74 1.48 0.08
N THR A 31 -24.86 0.62 -0.91
CA THR A 31 -24.75 -0.83 -0.77
C THR A 31 -23.38 -1.24 -0.23
N ILE A 32 -22.30 -0.74 -0.81
CA ILE A 32 -20.95 -1.10 -0.32
C ILE A 32 -20.62 -0.51 1.06
N LYS A 33 -21.29 0.56 1.48
CA LYS A 33 -21.22 1.05 2.86
C LYS A 33 -21.96 0.10 3.80
N ALA A 34 -23.16 -0.35 3.43
CA ALA A 34 -23.95 -1.33 4.18
C ALA A 34 -23.19 -2.66 4.35
N ASP A 35 -22.43 -3.08 3.34
CA ASP A 35 -21.52 -4.24 3.39
C ASP A 35 -20.33 -4.04 4.36
N GLY A 36 -20.23 -2.91 5.03
CA GLY A 36 -19.17 -2.63 6.00
C GLY A 36 -17.78 -2.41 5.39
N LYS A 37 -17.70 -1.96 4.12
CA LYS A 37 -16.43 -1.52 3.52
C LYS A 37 -15.88 -0.30 4.24
N THR A 38 -14.57 -0.19 4.32
CA THR A 38 -13.92 0.97 4.95
C THR A 38 -14.18 2.24 4.15
N LYS A 39 -14.26 3.39 4.83
CA LYS A 39 -14.40 4.71 4.18
C LYS A 39 -13.43 4.89 3.02
N LYS A 40 -12.14 4.54 3.21
CA LYS A 40 -11.12 4.64 2.17
C LYS A 40 -11.44 3.79 0.93
N THR A 41 -12.02 2.61 1.13
CA THR A 41 -12.44 1.72 0.02
C THR A 41 -13.64 2.32 -0.71
N VAL A 42 -14.63 2.83 0.03
CA VAL A 42 -15.81 3.50 -0.51
C VAL A 42 -15.39 4.73 -1.34
N ASP A 43 -14.58 5.61 -0.78
CA ASP A 43 -14.06 6.80 -1.48
C ASP A 43 -13.28 6.43 -2.76
N GLN A 44 -12.57 5.31 -2.74
CA GLN A 44 -11.86 4.83 -3.91
C GLN A 44 -12.81 4.37 -5.01
N TYR A 45 -13.83 3.56 -4.70
CA TYR A 45 -14.84 3.13 -5.68
C TYR A 45 -15.61 4.33 -6.25
N PHE A 46 -16.02 5.25 -5.38
CA PHE A 46 -16.69 6.48 -5.80
C PHE A 46 -15.84 7.27 -6.81
N ASN A 47 -14.57 7.50 -6.50
CA ASN A 47 -13.67 8.23 -7.39
C ASN A 47 -13.36 7.47 -8.69
N ASP A 48 -13.26 6.14 -8.64
CA ASP A 48 -13.02 5.32 -9.81
C ASP A 48 -14.25 5.30 -10.74
N ALA A 49 -15.46 5.19 -10.18
CA ALA A 49 -16.71 5.24 -10.94
C ALA A 49 -16.90 6.59 -11.66
N ARG A 50 -16.57 7.70 -11.00
CA ARG A 50 -16.65 9.04 -11.61
C ARG A 50 -15.76 9.16 -12.86
N ILE A 51 -14.58 8.55 -12.86
CA ILE A 51 -13.72 8.50 -14.05
C ILE A 51 -14.38 7.68 -15.18
N ILE A 52 -15.01 6.56 -14.83
CA ILE A 52 -15.71 5.71 -15.81
C ILE A 52 -16.87 6.47 -16.45
N PHE A 53 -17.67 7.15 -15.66
CA PHE A 53 -18.82 7.90 -16.19
C PHE A 53 -18.41 9.14 -16.98
N ILE A 54 -17.30 9.80 -16.65
CA ILE A 54 -16.74 10.86 -17.48
C ILE A 54 -16.29 10.30 -18.85
N TYR A 55 -15.65 9.13 -18.87
CA TYR A 55 -15.35 8.46 -20.15
C TYR A 55 -16.60 8.18 -20.97
N ILE A 56 -17.66 7.70 -20.35
CA ILE A 56 -18.94 7.43 -21.05
C ILE A 56 -19.53 8.73 -21.59
N MET A 57 -19.54 9.78 -20.80
CA MET A 57 -20.02 11.10 -21.19
C MET A 57 -19.25 11.63 -22.40
N GLU A 58 -17.92 11.59 -22.39
CA GLU A 58 -17.08 12.14 -23.44
C GLU A 58 -17.06 11.28 -24.72
N GLN A 59 -16.98 9.96 -24.59
CA GLN A 59 -16.70 9.06 -25.71
C GLN A 59 -17.94 8.31 -26.22
N HIS A 60 -19.04 8.32 -25.46
CA HIS A 60 -20.25 7.56 -25.76
C HIS A 60 -21.53 8.42 -25.72
N ARG A 61 -21.43 9.74 -25.94
CA ARG A 61 -22.57 10.66 -26.00
C ARG A 61 -23.42 10.63 -24.72
N ASN A 62 -22.74 10.53 -23.57
CA ASN A 62 -23.39 10.48 -22.25
C ASN A 62 -24.45 9.38 -22.09
N LYS A 63 -24.24 8.23 -22.74
CA LYS A 63 -25.10 7.07 -22.62
C LYS A 63 -25.17 6.54 -21.20
N GLU A 64 -26.23 5.82 -20.91
CA GLU A 64 -26.36 5.06 -19.67
C GLU A 64 -25.48 3.79 -19.70
N LEU A 65 -25.03 3.31 -18.54
CA LEU A 65 -24.06 2.21 -18.47
C LEU A 65 -24.57 0.95 -19.17
N TYR A 66 -25.86 0.64 -19.06
CA TYR A 66 -26.48 -0.55 -19.65
C TYR A 66 -26.56 -0.49 -21.20
N GLU A 67 -26.49 0.70 -21.80
CA GLU A 67 -26.48 0.84 -23.28
C GLU A 67 -25.10 0.51 -23.90
N LEU A 68 -24.07 0.35 -23.09
CA LEU A 68 -22.73 0.11 -23.60
C LEU A 68 -22.58 -1.33 -24.11
N LYS A 69 -21.68 -1.47 -25.08
CA LYS A 69 -21.32 -2.76 -25.69
C LYS A 69 -19.88 -3.15 -25.34
N SER A 70 -19.54 -4.41 -25.51
CA SER A 70 -18.19 -4.92 -25.25
C SER A 70 -17.07 -4.11 -25.93
N LYS A 71 -17.34 -3.49 -27.08
CA LYS A 71 -16.39 -2.59 -27.77
C LYS A 71 -16.07 -1.35 -26.94
N SER A 72 -17.05 -0.80 -26.22
CA SER A 72 -16.87 0.39 -25.37
C SER A 72 -15.82 0.14 -24.28
N PHE A 73 -15.81 -1.06 -23.67
CA PHE A 73 -14.86 -1.42 -22.64
C PHE A 73 -13.45 -1.72 -23.19
N ARG A 74 -13.34 -2.16 -24.45
CA ARG A 74 -12.04 -2.22 -25.13
C ARG A 74 -11.49 -0.82 -25.38
N ASN A 75 -12.32 0.09 -25.87
CA ASN A 75 -11.95 1.48 -26.11
C ASN A 75 -11.61 2.19 -24.78
N PHE A 76 -12.29 1.87 -23.68
CA PHE A 76 -11.96 2.40 -22.35
C PHE A 76 -10.52 2.11 -21.94
N LYS A 77 -10.00 0.92 -22.25
CA LYS A 77 -8.60 0.59 -21.95
C LYS A 77 -7.62 1.47 -22.74
N LEU A 78 -7.90 1.69 -24.02
CA LEU A 78 -7.09 2.59 -24.86
C LEU A 78 -7.16 4.03 -24.35
N TRP A 79 -8.36 4.51 -24.06
CA TRP A 79 -8.56 5.85 -23.50
C TRP A 79 -7.82 6.04 -22.16
N CYS A 80 -7.80 5.03 -21.29
CA CYS A 80 -7.00 5.09 -20.07
C CYS A 80 -5.50 5.22 -20.35
N GLN A 81 -4.98 4.48 -21.33
CA GLN A 81 -3.57 4.54 -21.73
C GLN A 81 -3.23 5.89 -22.35
N ASP A 82 -4.08 6.42 -23.24
CA ASP A 82 -3.92 7.74 -23.86
C ASP A 82 -3.92 8.88 -22.81
N ASN A 83 -4.64 8.69 -21.71
CA ASN A 83 -4.62 9.59 -20.56
C ASN A 83 -3.45 9.31 -19.56
N GLY A 84 -2.48 8.48 -19.94
CA GLY A 84 -1.28 8.20 -19.15
C GLY A 84 -1.53 7.35 -17.89
N MET A 85 -2.60 6.56 -17.85
CA MET A 85 -2.88 5.66 -16.74
C MET A 85 -2.06 4.37 -16.87
N SER A 86 -1.45 3.94 -15.77
CA SER A 86 -0.74 2.65 -15.74
C SER A 86 -1.69 1.46 -15.92
N ALA A 87 -1.16 0.32 -16.37
CA ALA A 87 -1.92 -0.93 -16.48
C ALA A 87 -2.60 -1.31 -15.15
N ALA A 88 -1.91 -1.13 -14.02
CA ALA A 88 -2.47 -1.38 -12.69
C ALA A 88 -3.67 -0.46 -12.38
N ARG A 89 -3.58 0.84 -12.71
CA ARG A 89 -4.68 1.80 -12.55
C ARG A 89 -5.86 1.46 -13.44
N THR A 90 -5.61 1.17 -14.73
CA THR A 90 -6.64 0.76 -15.68
C THR A 90 -7.34 -0.51 -15.23
N ASN A 91 -6.59 -1.52 -14.77
CA ASN A 91 -7.17 -2.76 -14.25
C ASN A 91 -8.07 -2.53 -13.03
N ARG A 92 -7.71 -1.60 -12.15
CA ARG A 92 -8.53 -1.22 -11.00
C ARG A 92 -9.84 -0.55 -11.45
N LEU A 93 -9.80 0.36 -12.41
CA LEU A 93 -10.99 0.97 -12.99
C LEU A 93 -11.90 -0.09 -13.64
N LEU A 94 -11.33 -1.07 -14.34
CA LEU A 94 -12.10 -2.17 -14.90
C LEU A 94 -12.74 -3.07 -13.84
N VAL A 95 -12.13 -3.23 -12.65
CA VAL A 95 -12.77 -3.90 -11.50
C VAL A 95 -13.98 -3.11 -11.04
N THR A 96 -13.86 -1.80 -10.84
CA THR A 96 -14.99 -0.93 -10.47
C THR A 96 -16.09 -0.98 -11.52
N CYS A 97 -15.72 -0.96 -12.81
CA CYS A 97 -16.67 -1.06 -13.91
C CYS A 97 -17.47 -2.38 -13.86
N ARG A 98 -16.80 -3.51 -13.64
CA ARG A 98 -17.47 -4.82 -13.47
C ARG A 98 -18.41 -4.84 -12.26
N ASN A 99 -17.98 -4.26 -11.15
CA ASN A 99 -18.82 -4.21 -9.94
C ASN A 99 -20.08 -3.36 -10.16
N LEU A 100 -19.97 -2.21 -10.85
CA LEU A 100 -21.14 -1.39 -11.21
C LEU A 100 -22.11 -2.14 -12.15
N MET A 101 -21.58 -2.88 -13.14
CA MET A 101 -22.42 -3.69 -14.02
C MET A 101 -23.11 -4.83 -13.28
N ASN A 102 -22.39 -5.53 -12.40
CA ASN A 102 -23.00 -6.60 -11.59
C ASN A 102 -24.08 -6.02 -10.66
N PHE A 103 -23.81 -4.87 -10.05
CA PHE A 103 -24.79 -4.19 -9.22
C PHE A 103 -26.06 -3.86 -10.02
N GLY A 104 -25.95 -3.23 -11.19
CA GLY A 104 -27.10 -2.93 -12.00
C GLY A 104 -27.87 -4.15 -12.54
N LEU A 105 -27.19 -5.32 -12.66
CA LEU A 105 -27.83 -6.58 -13.07
C LEU A 105 -28.53 -7.33 -11.92
N GLU A 106 -28.21 -7.03 -10.67
CA GLU A 106 -28.61 -7.78 -9.49
C GLU A 106 -29.52 -6.95 -8.54
N ASP A 107 -29.58 -5.64 -8.72
CA ASP A 107 -30.31 -4.72 -7.86
C ASP A 107 -31.73 -4.49 -8.39
N GLU A 108 -32.73 -4.65 -7.53
CA GLU A 108 -34.17 -4.59 -7.87
C GLU A 108 -34.59 -3.24 -8.49
N GLU A 109 -33.83 -2.17 -8.26
CA GLU A 109 -34.13 -0.83 -8.77
C GLU A 109 -33.58 -0.61 -10.20
N PHE A 110 -32.63 -1.43 -10.63
CA PHE A 110 -31.91 -1.28 -11.92
C PHE A 110 -32.02 -2.50 -12.83
N GLU A 111 -32.45 -3.69 -12.35
CA GLU A 111 -32.45 -4.92 -13.13
C GLU A 111 -33.27 -4.82 -14.41
N ASP A 112 -34.41 -4.12 -14.38
CA ASP A 112 -35.25 -3.89 -15.56
C ASP A 112 -34.53 -3.07 -16.64
N ASP A 113 -33.77 -2.03 -16.27
CA ASP A 113 -32.97 -1.22 -17.18
C ASP A 113 -31.85 -2.06 -17.82
N PHE A 114 -31.29 -3.02 -17.05
CA PHE A 114 -30.23 -3.92 -17.50
C PHE A 114 -30.74 -5.20 -18.20
N GLU A 115 -32.07 -5.40 -18.39
CA GLU A 115 -32.63 -6.62 -19.00
C GLU A 115 -32.00 -6.95 -20.36
N ASP A 116 -31.78 -5.92 -21.21
CA ASP A 116 -31.15 -6.06 -22.52
C ASP A 116 -29.62 -5.90 -22.53
N PHE A 117 -29.00 -5.78 -21.38
CA PHE A 117 -27.55 -5.65 -21.27
C PHE A 117 -26.85 -6.97 -21.58
N ARG A 118 -26.16 -7.04 -22.72
CA ARG A 118 -25.54 -8.26 -23.24
C ARG A 118 -24.03 -8.37 -22.97
N VAL A 119 -23.47 -7.48 -22.16
CA VAL A 119 -22.05 -7.52 -21.81
C VAL A 119 -21.87 -8.37 -20.54
N ASN A 120 -21.17 -9.48 -20.68
CA ASN A 120 -20.79 -10.26 -19.50
C ASN A 120 -19.59 -9.59 -18.80
N PRO A 121 -19.76 -9.07 -17.56
CA PRO A 121 -18.70 -8.36 -16.86
C PRO A 121 -17.43 -9.19 -16.67
N SER A 122 -17.56 -10.51 -16.45
CA SER A 122 -16.42 -11.41 -16.24
C SER A 122 -15.51 -11.58 -17.47
N ARG A 123 -16.02 -11.32 -18.67
CA ARG A 123 -15.26 -11.39 -19.93
C ARG A 123 -14.44 -10.15 -20.23
N ILE A 124 -14.59 -9.08 -19.46
CA ILE A 124 -13.77 -7.87 -19.61
C ILE A 124 -12.41 -8.13 -18.96
N LYS A 125 -11.45 -8.54 -19.78
CA LYS A 125 -10.07 -8.81 -19.32
C LYS A 125 -9.29 -7.51 -19.13
N GLY A 126 -8.48 -7.48 -18.06
CA GLY A 126 -7.53 -6.41 -17.80
C GLY A 126 -6.36 -6.37 -18.80
N LEU A 127 -5.51 -5.37 -18.65
CA LEU A 127 -4.21 -5.29 -19.30
C LEU A 127 -3.22 -6.24 -18.60
N LYS A 128 -2.24 -6.75 -19.34
CA LYS A 128 -1.12 -7.48 -18.75
C LYS A 128 -0.41 -6.54 -17.78
N LYS A 129 -0.14 -7.03 -16.58
CA LYS A 129 0.67 -6.27 -15.61
C LYS A 129 2.10 -6.24 -16.12
N GLU A 130 2.63 -5.06 -16.32
CA GLU A 130 4.05 -4.86 -16.48
C GLU A 130 4.65 -4.61 -15.10
N GLU A 131 5.84 -5.11 -14.84
CA GLU A 131 6.61 -4.75 -13.66
C GLU A 131 7.08 -3.31 -13.82
N VAL A 132 6.32 -2.39 -13.23
CA VAL A 132 6.51 -0.94 -13.45
C VAL A 132 7.61 -0.36 -12.55
N ARG A 133 8.05 -1.08 -11.53
CA ARG A 133 9.08 -0.61 -10.59
C ARG A 133 9.92 -1.77 -10.09
N GLU A 134 11.21 -1.63 -10.24
CA GLU A 134 12.17 -2.43 -9.53
C GLU A 134 11.97 -2.27 -8.01
N ILE A 135 11.96 -3.39 -7.29
CA ILE A 135 11.88 -3.37 -5.83
C ILE A 135 13.25 -2.96 -5.30
N VAL A 136 13.30 -1.83 -4.61
CA VAL A 136 14.53 -1.34 -3.99
C VAL A 136 14.71 -2.04 -2.65
N PHE A 137 15.81 -2.77 -2.52
CA PHE A 137 16.25 -3.39 -1.28
C PHE A 137 17.35 -2.57 -0.61
N LEU A 138 17.25 -2.42 0.70
CA LEU A 138 18.29 -1.85 1.56
C LEU A 138 19.09 -3.00 2.19
N THR A 139 20.40 -2.88 2.23
CA THR A 139 21.24 -3.78 3.01
C THR A 139 21.08 -3.47 4.50
N ASN A 140 21.54 -4.38 5.37
CA ASN A 140 21.54 -4.12 6.81
C ASN A 140 22.39 -2.87 7.14
N GLU A 141 23.52 -2.71 6.50
CA GLU A 141 24.45 -1.58 6.69
C GLU A 141 23.79 -0.25 6.29
N GLU A 142 23.04 -0.22 5.20
CA GLU A 142 22.30 0.97 4.78
C GLU A 142 21.20 1.35 5.77
N VAL A 143 20.51 0.37 6.36
CA VAL A 143 19.52 0.62 7.42
C VAL A 143 20.23 1.14 8.68
N GLU A 144 21.40 0.59 9.03
CA GLU A 144 22.21 1.07 10.16
C GLU A 144 22.69 2.52 9.97
N ILE A 145 23.16 2.88 8.77
CA ILE A 145 23.53 4.26 8.47
C ILE A 145 22.35 5.20 8.74
N ILE A 146 21.17 4.88 8.20
CA ILE A 146 19.96 5.70 8.43
C ILE A 146 19.63 5.78 9.92
N TYR A 147 19.59 4.65 10.61
CA TYR A 147 19.26 4.57 12.03
C TYR A 147 20.22 5.40 12.89
N ASN A 148 21.53 5.19 12.72
CA ASN A 148 22.56 5.88 13.48
C ASN A 148 22.52 7.39 13.24
N LYS A 149 22.30 7.83 12.02
CA LYS A 149 22.17 9.26 11.72
C LYS A 149 20.94 9.90 12.35
N LEU A 150 19.84 9.16 12.45
CA LEU A 150 18.63 9.61 13.13
C LEU A 150 18.85 9.71 14.65
N ILE A 151 19.62 8.80 15.26
CA ILE A 151 20.02 8.88 16.67
C ILE A 151 20.97 10.07 16.89
N GLU A 152 22.03 10.20 16.08
CA GLU A 152 22.99 11.30 16.15
C GLU A 152 22.33 12.68 16.06
N THR A 153 21.30 12.81 15.24
CA THR A 153 20.55 14.06 15.04
C THR A 153 19.33 14.19 15.96
N GLU A 154 19.23 13.37 17.00
CA GLU A 154 18.17 13.39 18.04
C GLU A 154 16.74 13.26 17.46
N ARG A 155 16.60 12.63 16.29
CA ARG A 155 15.30 12.35 15.66
C ARG A 155 14.71 11.02 16.17
N TYR A 156 14.59 10.88 17.50
CA TYR A 156 14.30 9.60 18.14
C TYR A 156 12.97 8.96 17.70
N SER A 157 11.92 9.74 17.45
CA SER A 157 10.67 9.20 16.91
C SER A 157 10.85 8.60 15.50
N GLN A 158 11.74 9.19 14.70
CA GLN A 158 12.06 8.65 13.37
C GLN A 158 13.01 7.45 13.48
N ALA A 159 13.96 7.45 14.40
CA ALA A 159 14.84 6.31 14.68
C ALA A 159 14.01 5.10 15.15
N LEU A 160 13.05 5.30 16.04
CA LEU A 160 12.11 4.27 16.46
C LEU A 160 11.29 3.73 15.27
N LEU A 161 10.81 4.60 14.37
CA LEU A 161 10.12 4.15 13.17
C LEU A 161 11.03 3.31 12.25
N CYS A 162 12.30 3.72 12.09
CA CYS A 162 13.28 2.99 11.30
C CYS A 162 13.54 1.60 11.89
N ALA A 163 13.79 1.52 13.19
CA ALA A 163 13.98 0.25 13.90
C ALA A 163 12.74 -0.65 13.76
N MET A 164 11.56 -0.14 14.06
CA MET A 164 10.33 -0.94 14.00
C MET A 164 9.97 -1.41 12.58
N LEU A 165 10.18 -0.59 11.55
CA LEU A 165 9.97 -1.01 10.16
C LEU A 165 10.86 -2.19 9.80
N TYR A 166 12.09 -2.20 10.27
CA TYR A 166 13.06 -3.22 9.95
C TYR A 166 12.93 -4.47 10.86
N ASP A 167 12.74 -4.30 12.16
CA ASP A 167 12.58 -5.40 13.11
C ASP A 167 11.31 -6.22 12.88
N THR A 168 10.20 -5.52 12.64
CA THR A 168 8.87 -6.16 12.57
C THR A 168 8.40 -6.50 11.18
N ALA A 169 9.04 -5.95 10.15
CA ALA A 169 8.56 -5.93 8.77
C ALA A 169 7.09 -5.45 8.65
N ALA A 170 6.58 -4.65 9.61
CA ALA A 170 5.19 -4.22 9.67
C ALA A 170 4.84 -3.21 8.58
N ARG A 171 3.55 -3.10 8.25
CA ARG A 171 3.05 -2.06 7.37
C ARG A 171 2.90 -0.74 8.12
N ARG A 172 3.06 0.37 7.42
CA ARG A 172 2.91 1.71 8.00
C ARG A 172 1.63 1.89 8.84
N ASN A 173 0.51 1.35 8.36
CA ASN A 173 -0.76 1.45 9.09
C ASN A 173 -0.75 0.65 10.40
N GLU A 174 -0.01 -0.44 10.46
CA GLU A 174 0.13 -1.26 11.65
C GLU A 174 0.98 -0.51 12.70
N LEU A 175 2.07 0.12 12.27
CA LEU A 175 2.91 0.93 13.16
C LEU A 175 2.22 2.22 13.62
N PHE A 176 1.46 2.87 12.74
CA PHE A 176 0.77 4.13 13.09
C PHE A 176 -0.25 3.97 14.23
N GLN A 177 -0.78 2.77 14.45
CA GLN A 177 -1.71 2.46 15.53
C GLN A 177 -1.08 2.40 16.92
N LEU A 178 0.26 2.26 16.99
CA LEU A 178 0.97 2.01 18.25
C LEU A 178 0.98 3.25 19.13
N LYS A 179 0.84 2.98 20.44
CA LYS A 179 0.92 3.93 21.53
C LYS A 179 2.17 3.69 22.36
N ARG A 180 2.51 4.63 23.25
CA ARG A 180 3.64 4.51 24.19
C ARG A 180 3.59 3.22 24.99
N GLU A 181 2.42 2.88 25.53
CA GLU A 181 2.21 1.69 26.35
C GLU A 181 2.40 0.36 25.61
N ASP A 182 2.44 0.39 24.25
CA ASP A 182 2.59 -0.81 23.44
C ASP A 182 4.03 -1.34 23.41
N ILE A 183 5.01 -0.48 23.68
CA ILE A 183 6.41 -0.90 23.72
C ILE A 183 6.75 -1.46 25.10
N THR A 184 7.17 -2.71 25.14
CA THR A 184 7.46 -3.46 26.37
C THR A 184 8.87 -4.05 26.35
N GLU A 185 9.46 -4.32 27.50
CA GLU A 185 10.75 -4.98 27.61
C GLU A 185 10.75 -6.42 27.04
N LYS A 186 9.59 -7.03 26.89
CA LYS A 186 9.47 -8.40 26.36
C LYS A 186 9.74 -8.51 24.86
N GLY A 187 9.88 -7.39 24.13
CA GLY A 187 10.08 -7.39 22.66
C GLY A 187 8.83 -7.77 21.88
N VAL A 188 7.65 -7.58 22.46
CA VAL A 188 6.36 -7.79 21.81
C VAL A 188 5.39 -6.69 22.24
N THR A 189 4.57 -6.18 21.32
CA THR A 189 3.61 -5.12 21.65
C THR A 189 2.60 -5.57 22.70
N LYS A 190 2.25 -4.67 23.63
CA LYS A 190 1.23 -4.91 24.66
C LYS A 190 -0.11 -5.22 24.03
N ASN A 191 -0.57 -4.35 23.15
CA ASN A 191 -1.82 -4.48 22.43
C ASN A 191 -1.62 -5.04 21.02
N GLU A 192 -2.70 -5.54 20.43
CA GLU A 192 -2.74 -5.99 19.03
C GLU A 192 -2.93 -4.81 18.08
N VAL A 193 -2.27 -4.86 16.93
CA VAL A 193 -2.53 -3.98 15.81
C VAL A 193 -3.52 -4.62 14.83
N VAL A 194 -4.24 -3.79 14.08
CA VAL A 194 -5.21 -4.23 13.08
C VAL A 194 -4.56 -4.15 11.69
N GLY A 195 -4.29 -5.29 11.11
CA GLY A 195 -3.77 -5.41 9.75
C GLY A 195 -4.86 -5.49 8.67
N LYS A 196 -4.44 -5.90 7.48
CA LYS A 196 -5.35 -6.09 6.33
C LYS A 196 -6.45 -7.10 6.68
N ARG A 197 -7.68 -6.87 6.18
CA ARG A 197 -8.87 -7.69 6.45
C ARG A 197 -9.26 -7.76 7.94
N LYS A 198 -8.95 -6.72 8.69
CA LYS A 198 -9.25 -6.64 10.14
C LYS A 198 -8.57 -7.72 11.00
N LYS A 199 -7.52 -8.39 10.48
CA LYS A 199 -6.75 -9.37 11.24
C LYS A 199 -5.98 -8.67 12.35
N LYS A 200 -6.11 -9.16 13.59
CA LYS A 200 -5.43 -8.64 14.78
C LYS A 200 -4.21 -9.49 15.10
N PHE A 201 -3.11 -8.87 15.47
CA PHE A 201 -1.87 -9.53 15.88
C PHE A 201 -0.94 -8.58 16.60
N LYS A 202 0.01 -9.13 17.34
CA LYS A 202 1.07 -8.39 18.02
C LYS A 202 2.31 -8.32 17.14
N LEU A 203 3.05 -7.22 17.26
CA LEU A 203 4.34 -7.05 16.61
C LEU A 203 5.46 -7.54 17.52
N ILE A 204 6.43 -8.22 16.92
CA ILE A 204 7.65 -8.70 17.62
C ILE A 204 8.81 -7.82 17.16
N TYR A 205 9.56 -7.27 18.09
CA TYR A 205 10.69 -6.37 17.85
C TYR A 205 11.86 -6.70 18.78
N ASN A 206 13.00 -6.07 18.56
CA ASN A 206 14.25 -6.43 19.20
C ASN A 206 14.91 -5.23 19.89
N GLU A 207 16.15 -5.40 20.33
CA GLU A 207 16.86 -4.43 21.18
C GLU A 207 16.99 -3.05 20.55
N ARG A 208 17.20 -2.96 19.23
CA ARG A 208 17.28 -1.68 18.50
C ARG A 208 15.99 -0.84 18.67
N THR A 209 14.84 -1.48 18.60
CA THR A 209 13.53 -0.83 18.86
C THR A 209 13.42 -0.37 20.31
N LYS A 210 13.86 -1.19 21.28
CA LYS A 210 13.80 -0.82 22.71
C LYS A 210 14.72 0.35 23.02
N GLU A 211 15.93 0.34 22.47
CA GLU A 211 16.90 1.42 22.60
C GLU A 211 16.36 2.74 22.05
N ALA A 212 15.86 2.73 20.81
CA ALA A 212 15.26 3.92 20.22
C ALA A 212 14.03 4.42 20.99
N PHE A 213 13.23 3.52 21.53
CA PHE A 213 12.09 3.87 22.37
C PHE A 213 12.53 4.52 23.69
N LYS A 214 13.55 3.96 24.35
CA LYS A 214 14.10 4.54 25.59
C LYS A 214 14.60 5.96 25.36
N LEU A 215 15.39 6.20 24.31
CA LEU A 215 15.88 7.54 23.95
C LEU A 215 14.72 8.50 23.65
N LEU A 216 13.69 8.03 22.95
CA LEU A 216 12.49 8.81 22.71
C LEU A 216 11.80 9.21 24.01
N GLU A 217 11.57 8.26 24.93
CA GLU A 217 10.90 8.53 26.20
C GLU A 217 11.72 9.49 27.09
N GLU A 218 13.04 9.35 27.13
CA GLU A 218 13.93 10.26 27.86
C GLU A 218 13.92 11.68 27.30
N SER A 219 13.65 11.84 26.01
CA SER A 219 13.61 13.16 25.35
C SER A 219 12.24 13.84 25.40
N ARG A 220 11.18 13.13 25.81
CA ARG A 220 9.80 13.63 25.79
C ARG A 220 9.46 14.42 27.06
N ALA A 221 8.74 15.55 26.82
CA ALA A 221 8.14 16.34 27.90
C ALA A 221 6.62 16.49 27.73
N ASP A 222 6.00 15.63 26.91
CA ASP A 222 4.58 15.66 26.57
C ASP A 222 3.81 14.47 27.16
N ASP A 223 2.47 14.58 27.19
CA ASP A 223 1.56 13.55 27.70
C ASP A 223 0.79 12.81 26.57
N TYR A 224 1.21 12.96 25.29
CA TYR A 224 0.54 12.26 24.21
C TYR A 224 0.74 10.76 24.26
N ASP A 225 -0.33 10.00 24.05
CA ASP A 225 -0.30 8.52 23.98
C ASP A 225 0.47 7.99 22.75
N THR A 226 0.57 8.77 21.68
CA THR A 226 1.20 8.31 20.44
C THR A 226 2.71 8.17 20.56
N LEU A 227 3.29 7.18 19.88
CA LEU A 227 4.74 7.07 19.69
C LEU A 227 5.31 8.13 18.74
N TRP A 228 4.48 8.64 17.82
CA TRP A 228 4.94 9.37 16.66
C TRP A 228 4.84 10.88 16.90
N LEU A 229 5.97 11.50 17.14
CA LEU A 229 6.08 12.96 17.34
C LEU A 229 6.91 13.59 16.23
N THR A 230 6.44 14.76 15.76
CA THR A 230 7.25 15.64 14.91
C THR A 230 8.40 16.25 15.69
N ILE A 231 9.38 16.84 15.01
CA ILE A 231 10.50 17.57 15.64
C ILE A 231 10.00 18.69 16.58
N SER A 232 8.82 19.25 16.31
CA SER A 232 8.21 20.27 17.18
C SER A 232 7.43 19.68 18.38
N GLY A 233 7.56 18.40 18.66
CA GLY A 233 6.90 17.72 19.79
C GLY A 233 5.40 17.50 19.64
N LYS A 234 4.84 17.68 18.43
CA LYS A 234 3.40 17.47 18.17
C LYS A 234 3.14 16.08 17.57
N PRO A 235 1.95 15.50 17.81
CA PRO A 235 1.58 14.23 17.17
C PRO A 235 1.75 14.28 15.65
N ALA A 236 2.48 13.31 15.12
CA ALA A 236 2.67 13.14 13.69
C ALA A 236 1.41 12.55 13.03
N THR A 237 1.18 12.93 11.79
CA THR A 237 0.08 12.38 10.98
C THR A 237 0.49 11.06 10.33
N TYR A 238 -0.49 10.30 9.85
CA TYR A 238 -0.23 9.10 9.07
C TYR A 238 0.69 9.36 7.86
N GLU A 239 0.55 10.50 7.20
CA GLU A 239 1.39 10.89 6.07
C GLU A 239 2.81 11.30 6.49
N SER A 240 2.97 11.79 7.73
CA SER A 240 4.31 12.13 8.25
C SER A 240 5.24 10.93 8.26
N LEU A 241 4.77 9.75 8.65
CA LEU A 241 5.59 8.52 8.66
C LEU A 241 6.11 8.16 7.25
N TYR A 242 5.31 8.39 6.22
CA TYR A 242 5.74 8.19 4.84
C TYR A 242 6.79 9.21 4.42
N ASN A 243 6.54 10.48 4.73
CA ASN A 243 7.42 11.58 4.35
C ASN A 243 8.79 11.48 5.04
N TRP A 244 8.83 11.00 6.28
CA TRP A 244 10.10 10.72 6.97
C TRP A 244 10.93 9.69 6.22
N VAL A 245 10.35 8.56 5.86
CA VAL A 245 11.05 7.51 5.10
C VAL A 245 11.56 8.05 3.74
N ILE A 246 10.80 8.91 3.08
CA ILE A 246 11.25 9.55 1.83
C ILE A 246 12.43 10.51 2.09
N ALA A 247 12.39 11.25 3.21
CA ALA A 247 13.48 12.17 3.58
C ALA A 247 14.78 11.40 3.92
N TRP A 248 14.70 10.18 4.45
CA TRP A 248 15.89 9.38 4.76
C TRP A 248 16.71 8.97 3.53
N ARG A 249 16.16 9.09 2.32
CA ARG A 249 16.92 8.93 1.07
C ARG A 249 18.09 9.92 0.99
N GLY A 250 17.87 11.16 1.47
CA GLY A 250 18.92 12.18 1.55
C GLY A 250 20.00 11.78 2.55
N ILE A 251 19.64 11.21 3.71
CA ILE A 251 20.61 10.70 4.68
C ILE A 251 21.50 9.63 4.04
N LEU A 252 20.90 8.66 3.37
CA LEU A 252 21.68 7.59 2.73
C LEU A 252 22.57 8.12 1.60
N GLU A 253 22.07 9.06 0.78
CA GLU A 253 22.81 9.69 -0.29
C GLU A 253 24.00 10.49 0.23
N GLU A 254 23.83 11.26 1.33
CA GLU A 254 24.89 12.05 1.99
C GLU A 254 26.02 11.14 2.53
N GLU A 255 25.66 10.01 3.15
CA GLU A 255 26.61 9.13 3.81
C GLU A 255 27.29 8.14 2.84
N THR A 256 26.63 7.75 1.73
CA THR A 256 27.14 6.72 0.81
C THR A 256 27.50 7.24 -0.58
N GLY A 257 27.06 8.45 -0.95
CA GLY A 257 27.14 8.97 -2.30
C GLY A 257 26.15 8.30 -3.28
N ILE A 258 25.31 7.38 -2.83
CA ILE A 258 24.39 6.61 -3.68
C ILE A 258 22.94 6.93 -3.33
N ARG A 259 22.21 7.48 -4.29
CA ARG A 259 20.77 7.70 -4.15
C ARG A 259 19.98 6.43 -4.43
N LYS A 260 19.13 6.03 -3.49
CA LYS A 260 18.18 4.93 -3.65
C LYS A 260 16.74 5.42 -3.48
N GLU A 261 15.84 5.01 -4.36
CA GLU A 261 14.43 5.42 -4.37
C GLU A 261 13.54 4.47 -3.55
N PHE A 262 13.94 4.21 -2.30
CA PHE A 262 13.20 3.36 -1.37
C PHE A 262 11.98 4.07 -0.76
N ASN A 263 11.07 3.30 -0.20
CA ASN A 263 9.89 3.77 0.51
C ASN A 263 9.57 2.85 1.70
N VAL A 264 8.48 3.11 2.42
CA VAL A 264 8.09 2.28 3.59
C VAL A 264 7.98 0.79 3.24
N HIS A 265 7.51 0.45 2.03
CA HIS A 265 7.43 -0.96 1.61
C HIS A 265 8.79 -1.57 1.34
N SER A 266 9.77 -0.76 0.92
CA SER A 266 11.15 -1.23 0.71
C SER A 266 11.77 -1.73 2.02
N PHE A 267 11.50 -1.10 3.17
CA PHE A 267 11.95 -1.60 4.48
C PHE A 267 11.41 -3.01 4.76
N ARG A 268 10.14 -3.26 4.47
CA ARG A 268 9.56 -4.58 4.65
C ARG A 268 10.17 -5.62 3.71
N HIS A 269 10.39 -5.28 2.46
CA HIS A 269 11.11 -6.14 1.51
C HIS A 269 12.53 -6.43 2.01
N SER A 270 13.25 -5.39 2.42
CA SER A 270 14.62 -5.51 2.92
C SER A 270 14.71 -6.35 4.21
N ALA A 271 13.81 -6.13 5.17
CA ALA A 271 13.78 -6.90 6.41
C ALA A 271 13.59 -8.39 6.14
N LEU A 272 12.61 -8.76 5.30
CA LEU A 272 12.32 -10.15 4.97
C LEU A 272 13.46 -10.79 4.16
N GLU A 273 14.02 -10.07 3.18
CA GLU A 273 15.16 -10.54 2.40
C GLU A 273 16.39 -10.76 3.29
N ASN A 274 16.77 -9.75 4.09
CA ASN A 274 17.95 -9.82 4.93
C ASN A 274 17.81 -10.85 6.08
N LEU A 275 16.60 -11.15 6.55
CA LEU A 275 16.34 -12.28 7.45
C LEU A 275 16.49 -13.63 6.73
N SER A 276 16.02 -13.72 5.49
CA SER A 276 16.09 -14.94 4.68
C SER A 276 17.52 -15.33 4.32
N ASP A 277 18.36 -14.35 3.97
CA ASP A 277 19.74 -14.61 3.60
C ASP A 277 20.73 -14.59 4.79
N GLY A 278 20.27 -14.17 5.97
CA GLY A 278 21.07 -14.14 7.20
C GLY A 278 21.88 -12.85 7.39
N THR A 279 21.67 -11.82 6.58
CA THR A 279 22.39 -10.53 6.67
C THR A 279 21.77 -9.53 7.62
N HIS A 280 20.49 -9.72 8.01
CA HIS A 280 19.84 -8.91 9.02
C HIS A 280 20.59 -9.01 10.36
N TYR A 281 20.74 -7.90 11.11
CA TYR A 281 21.49 -7.89 12.36
C TYR A 281 20.99 -8.94 13.38
N ILE A 282 19.66 -9.19 13.44
CA ILE A 282 19.07 -10.24 14.29
C ILE A 282 19.49 -11.63 13.78
N ALA A 283 19.43 -11.86 12.48
CA ALA A 283 19.82 -13.12 11.88
C ALA A 283 21.30 -13.42 12.14
N ARG A 284 22.17 -12.40 12.04
CA ARG A 284 23.59 -12.49 12.41
C ARG A 284 23.78 -12.81 13.89
N ALA A 285 23.07 -12.09 14.80
CA ALA A 285 23.15 -12.33 16.23
C ALA A 285 22.70 -13.75 16.64
N MET A 286 21.70 -14.28 15.95
CA MET A 286 21.18 -15.64 16.17
C MET A 286 21.94 -16.72 15.37
N ASN A 287 22.85 -16.33 14.49
CA ASN A 287 23.51 -17.20 13.51
C ASN A 287 22.50 -18.07 12.73
N LYS A 288 21.44 -17.43 12.21
CA LYS A 288 20.30 -18.12 11.63
C LYS A 288 19.83 -17.46 10.35
N LYS A 289 19.44 -18.28 9.37
CA LYS A 289 18.61 -17.85 8.23
C LYS A 289 17.16 -18.23 8.51
N PHE A 290 16.24 -17.30 8.31
CA PHE A 290 14.83 -17.53 8.55
C PHE A 290 14.18 -18.17 7.33
N ASP A 291 13.39 -19.21 7.55
CA ASP A 291 12.66 -19.88 6.47
C ASP A 291 11.37 -19.10 6.08
N LEU A 292 10.76 -19.50 4.95
CA LEU A 292 9.55 -18.84 4.44
C LEU A 292 8.36 -18.91 5.39
N LYS A 293 8.28 -19.95 6.26
CA LYS A 293 7.19 -20.08 7.23
C LYS A 293 7.37 -19.10 8.38
N GLU A 294 8.58 -18.95 8.87
CA GLU A 294 8.94 -17.99 9.92
C GLU A 294 8.75 -16.55 9.42
N LEU A 295 9.21 -16.25 8.22
CA LEU A 295 9.00 -14.94 7.58
C LEU A 295 7.52 -14.65 7.33
N LYS A 296 6.72 -15.64 6.95
CA LYS A 296 5.26 -15.52 6.83
C LYS A 296 4.63 -15.14 8.17
N LEU A 297 5.05 -15.77 9.26
CA LEU A 297 4.54 -15.46 10.61
C LEU A 297 4.92 -14.05 11.03
N LEU A 298 6.19 -13.66 10.88
CA LEU A 298 6.67 -12.31 11.19
C LEU A 298 5.90 -11.24 10.39
N ALA A 299 5.79 -11.43 9.09
CA ALA A 299 5.12 -10.51 8.20
C ALA A 299 3.59 -10.55 8.29
N ASN A 300 3.04 -11.50 9.05
CA ASN A 300 1.60 -11.76 9.13
C ASN A 300 0.94 -11.88 7.75
N HIS A 301 1.56 -12.67 6.85
CA HIS A 301 1.00 -13.00 5.54
C HIS A 301 0.01 -14.15 5.61
N GLU A 302 -0.98 -14.15 4.71
CA GLU A 302 -1.97 -15.24 4.63
C GLU A 302 -1.36 -16.49 3.98
N SER A 303 -0.49 -16.32 3.01
CA SER A 303 0.14 -17.41 2.28
C SER A 303 1.65 -17.27 2.16
N VAL A 304 2.32 -18.38 1.90
CA VAL A 304 3.78 -18.44 1.68
C VAL A 304 4.15 -17.76 0.36
N GLU A 305 3.32 -17.91 -0.66
CA GLU A 305 3.49 -17.27 -1.98
C GLU A 305 3.52 -15.74 -1.85
N THR A 306 2.68 -15.18 -0.95
CA THR A 306 2.75 -13.75 -0.64
C THR A 306 4.11 -13.37 -0.07
N THR A 307 4.67 -14.21 0.82
CA THR A 307 6.00 -13.95 1.41
C THR A 307 7.10 -14.06 0.36
N GLN A 308 7.03 -15.07 -0.49
CA GLN A 308 7.99 -15.26 -1.58
C GLN A 308 8.02 -14.06 -2.54
N GLY A 309 6.88 -13.45 -2.83
CA GLY A 309 6.83 -12.22 -3.64
C GLY A 309 7.48 -10.98 -3.00
N TYR A 310 7.91 -11.06 -1.73
CA TYR A 310 8.68 -10.01 -1.06
C TYR A 310 10.20 -10.23 -1.14
N LEU A 311 10.66 -11.43 -1.50
CA LEU A 311 12.07 -11.76 -1.63
C LEU A 311 12.57 -11.48 -3.06
N ARG A 312 13.87 -11.32 -3.19
CA ARG A 312 14.51 -11.22 -4.51
C ARG A 312 14.31 -12.51 -5.28
N ASN A 313 14.15 -12.40 -6.60
CA ASN A 313 14.30 -13.55 -7.46
C ASN A 313 15.79 -13.91 -7.56
N LYS A 314 16.15 -15.08 -7.05
CA LYS A 314 17.52 -15.62 -7.04
C LYS A 314 17.67 -16.81 -7.99
N ASP A 315 16.74 -16.97 -8.94
CA ASP A 315 16.78 -18.13 -9.83
C ASP A 315 18.02 -18.11 -10.72
N GLU A 316 18.45 -16.93 -11.16
CA GLU A 316 19.67 -16.75 -11.94
C GLU A 316 20.93 -17.03 -11.10
N ASP A 317 21.01 -16.47 -9.88
CA ASP A 317 22.12 -16.72 -8.95
C ASP A 317 22.24 -18.21 -8.62
N LYS A 318 21.11 -18.89 -8.35
CA LYS A 318 21.09 -20.33 -8.09
C LYS A 318 21.49 -21.17 -9.30
N LEU A 319 21.11 -20.74 -10.49
CA LEU A 319 21.54 -21.39 -11.73
C LEU A 319 23.04 -21.23 -11.92
N MET A 320 23.59 -20.02 -11.73
CA MET A 320 25.03 -19.79 -11.82
C MET A 320 25.78 -20.63 -10.79
N GLU A 321 25.34 -20.66 -9.52
CA GLU A 321 25.92 -21.50 -8.47
C GLU A 321 25.84 -23.01 -8.82
N ALA A 322 24.70 -23.47 -9.34
CA ALA A 322 24.52 -24.88 -9.75
C ALA A 322 25.40 -25.29 -10.92
N PHE A 323 25.79 -24.35 -11.80
CA PHE A 323 26.68 -24.57 -12.91
C PHE A 323 28.15 -24.23 -12.59
N GLY A 324 28.45 -23.79 -11.36
CA GLY A 324 29.81 -23.44 -10.91
C GLY A 324 30.37 -22.18 -11.58
N LEU A 325 29.48 -21.22 -11.91
CA LEU A 325 29.81 -19.94 -12.54
C LEU A 325 29.82 -18.81 -11.52
#